data_cca121d8acb902688bda425652801d73
#
_entry.id   cca121d8acb902688bda425652801d73
#
_cell.length_a   1.000
_cell.length_b   1.000
_cell.length_c   1.000
_cell.angle_alpha   90.00
_cell.angle_beta   90.00
_cell.angle_gamma   90.00
#
_symmetry.space_group_name_H-M   'P 1'
#
loop_
_entity.id
_entity.type
_entity.pdbx_description
1 polymer ?
#
loop_
_entity_poly.entity_id
_entity_poly.type
_entity_poly.pdbx_seq_one_letter_code
_entity_poly.pdbx_strand_id
1 'polypeptide(L)'
;ADQFPIVELRGHAEACEFPKEGSVKGFREDEVNDIRKDQHFEGIHQALKEIEEGTFEKVVLSRSEFWQTSRSPEALFRSKCHAYPHAFVYLLSHPNAGVWLGATPELLLHQSDESYRTVSLAGTKAESDDKWTEKECREQHLVTDFIEQILRANEATGIQVGEVHDRAYGHLRHLETNICFRSAS
;
A
#
# COMPACT_ATOMS: atom_id res chain seq x y z
N ALA A 1 -4.21 -24.48 1.78
CA ALA A 1 -4.33 -23.02 1.81
C ALA A 1 -3.89 -22.58 3.20
N ASP A 2 -2.67 -22.16 3.34
CA ASP A 2 -2.14 -21.65 4.59
C ASP A 2 -2.84 -20.31 4.86
N GLN A 3 -3.71 -20.30 5.86
CA GLN A 3 -4.34 -19.07 6.32
C GLN A 3 -3.26 -18.25 7.01
N PHE A 4 -2.91 -17.10 6.46
CA PHE A 4 -2.14 -16.10 7.20
C PHE A 4 -2.90 -15.75 8.49
N PRO A 5 -2.24 -15.74 9.66
CA PRO A 5 -2.90 -15.36 10.89
C PRO A 5 -3.41 -13.93 10.79
N ILE A 6 -4.73 -13.76 10.93
CA ILE A 6 -5.31 -12.43 11.06
C ILE A 6 -4.99 -11.94 12.47
N VAL A 7 -4.20 -10.88 12.58
CA VAL A 7 -3.94 -10.21 13.85
C VAL A 7 -4.95 -9.08 14.00
N GLU A 8 -5.91 -9.26 14.90
CA GLU A 8 -6.85 -8.21 15.28
C GLU A 8 -6.23 -7.33 16.37
N LEU A 9 -6.08 -6.05 16.09
CA LEU A 9 -5.60 -5.04 17.05
C LEU A 9 -6.81 -4.36 17.68
N ARG A 10 -6.99 -4.54 19.01
CA ARG A 10 -8.01 -3.84 19.78
C ARG A 10 -7.33 -2.89 20.77
N GLY A 11 -7.75 -1.65 20.81
CA GLY A 11 -7.19 -0.66 21.72
C GLY A 11 -7.95 0.67 21.65
N HIS A 12 -7.55 1.58 22.51
CA HIS A 12 -8.01 2.97 22.46
C HIS A 12 -7.00 3.81 21.68
N ALA A 13 -7.50 4.68 20.79
CA ALA A 13 -6.67 5.66 20.12
C ALA A 13 -6.63 6.94 20.98
N GLU A 14 -5.45 7.34 21.38
CA GLU A 14 -5.21 8.62 22.06
C GLU A 14 -4.28 9.47 21.23
N ALA A 15 -4.59 10.75 21.09
CA ALA A 15 -3.65 11.70 20.55
C ALA A 15 -2.51 11.90 21.56
N CYS A 16 -1.29 11.58 21.18
CA CYS A 16 -0.13 11.80 22.02
C CYS A 16 0.90 12.71 21.32
N GLU A 17 1.62 13.47 22.13
CA GLU A 17 2.82 14.13 21.64
C GLU A 17 3.89 13.10 21.33
N PHE A 18 4.78 13.40 20.37
CA PHE A 18 5.89 12.52 20.03
C PHE A 18 6.64 12.07 21.29
N PRO A 19 6.80 10.77 21.54
CA PRO A 19 7.57 10.31 22.67
C PRO A 19 8.99 10.88 22.61
N LYS A 20 9.45 11.40 23.72
CA LYS A 20 10.87 11.73 23.90
C LYS A 20 11.64 10.40 23.79
N GLU A 21 12.79 10.45 23.15
CA GLU A 21 13.64 9.29 22.83
C GLU A 21 13.58 8.17 23.88
N GLY A 22 12.96 7.07 23.53
CA GLY A 22 12.88 5.87 24.32
C GLY A 22 13.34 4.66 23.49
N SER A 23 14.06 3.73 24.09
CA SER A 23 14.54 2.54 23.39
C SER A 23 13.40 1.57 23.13
N VAL A 24 13.01 1.40 21.89
CA VAL A 24 12.25 0.22 21.46
C VAL A 24 13.22 -0.97 21.48
N LYS A 25 12.90 -2.01 22.27
CA LYS A 25 13.71 -3.24 22.31
C LYS A 25 13.75 -3.85 20.91
N GLY A 26 14.95 -4.15 20.48
CA GLY A 26 15.34 -4.51 19.14
C GLY A 26 14.59 -5.68 18.49
N PHE A 27 14.72 -5.72 17.18
CA PHE A 27 14.29 -6.79 16.29
C PHE A 27 14.92 -8.13 16.67
N ARG A 28 14.14 -9.21 16.55
CA ARG A 28 14.71 -10.55 16.49
C ARG A 28 15.21 -10.80 15.07
N GLU A 29 16.48 -11.11 14.94
CA GLU A 29 17.15 -11.36 13.65
C GLU A 29 16.72 -12.67 12.98
N ASP A 30 15.97 -13.54 13.67
CA ASP A 30 15.94 -14.97 13.39
C ASP A 30 14.80 -15.43 12.47
N GLU A 31 13.91 -14.55 11.99
CA GLU A 31 12.71 -14.97 11.24
C GLU A 31 12.46 -14.21 9.91
N VAL A 32 13.43 -13.52 9.36
CA VAL A 32 13.26 -12.93 8.04
C VAL A 32 13.53 -14.01 6.98
N ASN A 33 12.46 -14.58 6.43
CA ASN A 33 12.55 -15.38 5.21
C ASN A 33 12.94 -14.44 4.07
N ASP A 34 14.24 -14.27 3.88
CA ASP A 34 14.79 -13.54 2.74
C ASP A 34 14.54 -14.38 1.47
N ILE A 35 13.48 -14.03 0.75
CA ILE A 35 13.24 -14.63 -0.55
C ILE A 35 14.38 -14.18 -1.45
N ARG A 36 15.23 -15.12 -1.81
CA ARG A 36 16.37 -14.88 -2.69
C ARG A 36 15.89 -14.20 -3.97
N LYS A 37 16.72 -13.34 -4.52
CA LYS A 37 16.43 -12.64 -5.78
C LYS A 37 16.03 -13.61 -6.89
N ASP A 38 16.68 -14.78 -6.95
CA ASP A 38 16.39 -15.84 -7.92
C ASP A 38 14.96 -16.38 -7.76
N GLN A 39 14.52 -16.67 -6.53
CA GLN A 39 13.16 -17.12 -6.25
C GLN A 39 12.11 -16.06 -6.61
N HIS A 40 12.44 -14.79 -6.45
CA HIS A 40 11.55 -13.71 -6.88
C HIS A 40 11.42 -13.65 -8.40
N PHE A 41 12.51 -13.83 -9.13
CA PHE A 41 12.46 -13.91 -10.60
C PHE A 41 11.70 -15.15 -11.10
N GLU A 42 11.88 -16.30 -10.45
CA GLU A 42 11.08 -17.50 -10.74
C GLU A 42 9.58 -17.24 -10.52
N GLY A 43 9.23 -16.57 -9.40
CA GLY A 43 7.86 -16.15 -9.14
C GLY A 43 7.30 -15.21 -10.20
N ILE A 44 8.09 -14.26 -10.70
CA ILE A 44 7.69 -13.38 -11.80
C ILE A 44 7.43 -14.19 -13.08
N HIS A 45 8.31 -15.11 -13.46
CA HIS A 45 8.12 -15.94 -14.64
C HIS A 45 6.87 -16.79 -14.54
N GLN A 46 6.62 -17.41 -13.38
CA GLN A 46 5.39 -18.17 -13.15
C GLN A 46 4.15 -17.29 -13.25
N ALA A 47 4.18 -16.10 -12.64
CA ALA A 47 3.07 -15.16 -12.69
C ALA A 47 2.75 -14.70 -14.12
N LEU A 48 3.77 -14.42 -14.93
CA LEU A 48 3.59 -14.06 -16.34
C LEU A 48 2.93 -15.18 -17.14
N LYS A 49 3.35 -16.43 -16.90
CA LYS A 49 2.74 -17.61 -17.53
C LYS A 49 1.25 -17.74 -17.16
N GLU A 50 0.90 -17.59 -15.88
CA GLU A 50 -0.49 -17.67 -15.43
C GLU A 50 -1.36 -16.54 -15.99
N ILE A 51 -0.77 -15.35 -16.22
CA ILE A 51 -1.45 -14.23 -16.89
C ILE A 51 -1.69 -14.59 -18.38
N GLU A 52 -0.69 -15.15 -19.08
CA GLU A 52 -0.84 -15.57 -20.46
C GLU A 52 -1.89 -16.69 -20.64
N GLU A 53 -2.00 -17.58 -19.66
CA GLU A 53 -3.00 -18.65 -19.61
C GLU A 53 -4.39 -18.15 -19.17
N GLY A 54 -4.52 -16.88 -18.77
CA GLY A 54 -5.79 -16.25 -18.36
C GLY A 54 -6.28 -16.65 -16.97
N THR A 55 -5.40 -17.18 -16.12
CA THR A 55 -5.74 -17.54 -14.73
C THR A 55 -6.07 -16.29 -13.91
N PHE A 56 -5.34 -15.19 -14.14
CA PHE A 56 -5.61 -13.87 -13.59
C PHE A 56 -5.03 -12.79 -14.51
N GLU A 57 -5.51 -11.55 -14.37
CA GLU A 57 -5.08 -10.43 -15.21
C GLU A 57 -3.93 -9.63 -14.61
N LYS A 58 -3.80 -9.66 -13.29
CA LYS A 58 -2.80 -8.91 -12.53
C LYS A 58 -2.45 -9.61 -11.23
N VAL A 59 -1.18 -9.53 -10.85
CA VAL A 59 -0.68 -9.92 -9.53
C VAL A 59 0.42 -8.95 -9.09
N VAL A 60 0.51 -8.71 -7.80
CA VAL A 60 1.60 -7.94 -7.18
C VAL A 60 2.47 -8.89 -6.39
N LEU A 61 3.72 -9.06 -6.84
CA LEU A 61 4.70 -9.87 -6.15
C LEU A 61 5.58 -8.97 -5.27
N SER A 62 5.85 -9.44 -4.07
CA SER A 62 6.76 -8.78 -3.14
C SER A 62 7.95 -9.66 -2.79
N ARG A 63 9.02 -9.05 -2.34
CA ARG A 63 10.16 -9.73 -1.73
C ARG A 63 10.60 -8.99 -0.48
N SER A 64 11.19 -9.71 0.45
CA SER A 64 11.84 -9.12 1.62
C SER A 64 13.33 -8.97 1.35
N GLU A 65 13.92 -7.91 1.90
CA GLU A 65 15.35 -7.65 1.86
C GLU A 65 15.81 -7.24 3.26
N PHE A 66 16.91 -7.81 3.72
CA PHE A 66 17.47 -7.47 5.02
C PHE A 66 18.39 -6.25 4.90
N TRP A 67 18.12 -5.26 5.76
CA TRP A 67 18.96 -4.06 5.85
C TRP A 67 19.36 -3.81 7.29
N GLN A 68 20.66 -3.77 7.54
CA GLN A 68 21.18 -3.40 8.84
C GLN A 68 21.20 -1.88 8.99
N THR A 69 20.69 -1.38 10.11
CA THR A 69 20.69 0.05 10.42
C THR A 69 21.06 0.27 11.90
N SER A 70 21.79 1.35 12.17
CA SER A 70 22.07 1.82 13.53
C SER A 70 21.02 2.82 14.04
N ARG A 71 20.03 3.19 13.20
CA ARG A 71 19.00 4.16 13.57
C ARG A 71 17.88 3.48 14.35
N SER A 72 17.37 4.15 15.37
CA SER A 72 16.18 3.67 16.08
C SER A 72 14.92 3.76 15.21
N PRO A 73 13.89 2.92 15.46
CA PRO A 73 12.59 2.99 14.76
C PRO A 73 11.97 4.40 14.82
N GLU A 74 12.08 5.10 15.95
CA GLU A 74 11.56 6.45 16.12
C GLU A 74 12.31 7.46 15.25
N ALA A 75 13.64 7.33 15.15
CA ALA A 75 14.45 8.18 14.28
C ALA A 75 14.12 7.97 12.81
N LEU A 76 13.85 6.71 12.42
CA LEU A 76 13.38 6.37 11.07
C LEU A 76 11.98 6.93 10.82
N PHE A 77 11.06 6.81 11.78
CA PHE A 77 9.70 7.36 11.69
C PHE A 77 9.72 8.87 11.48
N ARG A 78 10.46 9.62 12.31
CA ARG A 78 10.62 11.08 12.15
C ARG A 78 11.19 11.46 10.79
N SER A 79 12.18 10.69 10.31
CA SER A 79 12.74 10.89 8.98
C SER A 79 11.70 10.67 7.88
N LYS A 80 10.83 9.66 8.01
CA LYS A 80 9.75 9.39 7.07
C LYS A 80 8.69 10.48 7.09
N CYS A 81 8.27 10.96 8.27
CA CYS A 81 7.34 12.10 8.38
C CYS A 81 7.88 13.35 7.67
N HIS A 82 9.18 13.62 7.78
CA HIS A 82 9.81 14.75 7.08
C HIS A 82 9.88 14.55 5.56
N ALA A 83 10.21 13.33 5.13
CA ALA A 83 10.38 13.04 3.71
C ALA A 83 9.03 12.96 2.96
N TYR A 84 7.95 12.58 3.66
CA TYR A 84 6.64 12.33 3.07
C TYR A 84 5.53 13.08 3.83
N PRO A 85 5.50 14.43 3.79
CA PRO A 85 4.59 15.25 4.60
C PRO A 85 3.10 15.08 4.25
N HIS A 86 2.80 14.49 3.09
CA HIS A 86 1.44 14.24 2.60
C HIS A 86 1.04 12.77 2.62
N ALA A 87 1.88 11.89 3.18
CA ALA A 87 1.58 10.47 3.33
C ALA A 87 1.07 10.16 4.75
N PHE A 88 0.35 9.07 4.87
CA PHE A 88 0.08 8.45 6.16
C PHE A 88 1.33 7.70 6.60
N VAL A 89 2.05 8.23 7.57
CA VAL A 89 3.26 7.60 8.13
C VAL A 89 2.89 6.94 9.44
N TYR A 90 3.24 5.68 9.60
CA TYR A 90 2.94 4.93 10.81
C TYR A 90 4.17 4.20 11.35
N LEU A 91 4.18 4.04 12.68
CA LEU A 91 5.09 3.18 13.41
C LEU A 91 4.24 2.32 14.34
N LEU A 92 4.18 1.03 14.08
CA LEU A 92 3.44 0.05 14.86
C LEU A 92 4.42 -0.84 15.60
N SER A 93 4.17 -1.09 16.88
CA SER A 93 4.89 -2.09 17.67
C SER A 93 3.89 -3.02 18.36
N HIS A 94 4.00 -4.31 18.09
CA HIS A 94 3.13 -5.31 18.68
C HIS A 94 3.93 -6.56 19.07
N PRO A 95 3.69 -7.18 20.26
CA PRO A 95 4.49 -8.32 20.73
C PRO A 95 4.56 -9.51 19.75
N ASN A 96 3.47 -9.78 19.04
CA ASN A 96 3.37 -10.91 18.11
C ASN A 96 3.63 -10.54 16.65
N ALA A 97 3.54 -9.26 16.29
CA ALA A 97 3.73 -8.77 14.91
C ALA A 97 5.07 -8.06 14.71
N GLY A 98 5.80 -7.76 15.78
CA GLY A 98 7.06 -7.01 15.72
C GLY A 98 6.83 -5.52 15.52
N VAL A 99 7.84 -4.86 14.97
CA VAL A 99 7.84 -3.42 14.69
C VAL A 99 7.72 -3.17 13.19
N TRP A 100 6.74 -2.37 12.80
CA TRP A 100 6.45 -2.02 11.42
C TRP A 100 6.51 -0.52 11.23
N LEU A 101 7.16 -0.08 10.19
CA LEU A 101 7.23 1.32 9.77
C LEU A 101 6.83 1.43 8.30
N GLY A 102 5.89 2.31 8.01
CA GLY A 102 5.47 2.56 6.64
C GLY A 102 5.11 4.01 6.39
N ALA A 103 5.07 4.36 5.12
CA ALA A 103 4.54 5.61 4.61
C ALA A 103 3.75 5.31 3.34
N THR A 104 2.46 5.61 3.34
CA THR A 104 1.58 5.37 2.20
C THR A 104 0.86 6.66 1.81
N PRO A 105 0.88 7.02 0.51
CA PRO A 105 0.09 8.12 -0.02
C PRO A 105 -1.35 7.71 -0.33
N GLU A 106 -1.61 6.40 -0.36
CA GLU A 106 -2.86 5.82 -0.83
C GLU A 106 -3.96 5.92 0.23
N LEU A 107 -5.09 6.45 -0.18
CA LEU A 107 -6.29 6.51 0.64
C LEU A 107 -7.08 5.21 0.52
N LEU A 108 -7.14 4.43 1.59
CA LEU A 108 -8.00 3.24 1.62
C LEU A 108 -9.48 3.63 1.59
N LEU A 109 -9.91 4.46 2.53
CA LEU A 109 -11.29 4.94 2.62
C LEU A 109 -11.36 6.21 3.46
N HIS A 110 -12.12 7.18 2.99
CA HIS A 110 -12.48 8.39 3.74
C HIS A 110 -13.99 8.53 3.76
N GLN A 111 -14.55 8.76 4.95
CA GLN A 111 -15.97 9.06 5.13
C GLN A 111 -16.15 10.53 5.49
N SER A 112 -17.11 11.17 4.85
CA SER A 112 -17.57 12.51 5.20
C SER A 112 -19.11 12.52 5.08
N ASP A 113 -19.78 12.65 6.22
CA ASP A 113 -21.23 12.50 6.33
C ASP A 113 -21.72 11.16 5.75
N GLU A 114 -22.59 11.21 4.75
CA GLU A 114 -23.12 10.02 4.05
C GLU A 114 -22.29 9.62 2.82
N SER A 115 -21.22 10.32 2.53
CA SER A 115 -20.37 10.07 1.36
C SER A 115 -19.06 9.41 1.74
N TYR A 116 -18.61 8.54 0.86
CA TYR A 116 -17.33 7.85 0.97
C TYR A 116 -16.47 8.18 -0.23
N ARG A 117 -15.17 8.19 -0.01
CA ARG A 117 -14.16 8.36 -1.06
C ARG A 117 -13.05 7.33 -0.87
N THR A 118 -12.66 6.71 -1.94
CA THR A 118 -11.43 5.91 -2.07
C THR A 118 -10.67 6.35 -3.30
N VAL A 119 -9.49 5.79 -3.51
CA VAL A 119 -8.70 6.00 -4.72
C VAL A 119 -8.28 4.67 -5.30
N SER A 120 -8.23 4.58 -6.62
CA SER A 120 -7.40 3.58 -7.28
C SER A 120 -6.06 4.23 -7.59
N LEU A 121 -4.98 3.58 -7.17
CA LEU A 121 -3.62 4.06 -7.36
C LEU A 121 -2.80 2.90 -7.89
N ALA A 122 -2.43 2.99 -9.16
CA ALA A 122 -1.62 1.98 -9.81
C ALA A 122 -0.73 2.66 -10.88
N GLY A 123 0.09 1.86 -11.53
CA GLY A 123 1.11 2.42 -12.42
C GLY A 123 2.13 3.26 -11.65
N THR A 124 3.39 2.97 -11.84
CA THR A 124 4.47 3.71 -11.19
C THR A 124 5.57 4.00 -12.18
N LYS A 125 6.05 5.22 -12.19
CA LYS A 125 7.24 5.59 -12.94
C LYS A 125 8.15 6.50 -12.13
N ALA A 126 9.41 6.60 -12.53
CA ALA A 126 10.29 7.63 -11.98
C ALA A 126 9.83 9.02 -12.44
N GLU A 127 10.09 10.04 -11.64
CA GLU A 127 9.78 11.43 -12.02
C GLU A 127 10.54 11.87 -13.28
N SER A 128 11.69 11.26 -13.56
CA SER A 128 12.51 11.49 -14.75
C SER A 128 11.90 10.94 -16.05
N ASP A 129 10.90 10.05 -15.96
CA ASP A 129 10.34 9.39 -17.12
C ASP A 129 9.26 10.28 -17.77
N ASP A 130 9.38 10.53 -19.08
CA ASP A 130 8.53 11.52 -19.76
C ASP A 130 7.07 11.07 -19.95
N LYS A 131 6.82 9.78 -20.17
CA LYS A 131 5.50 9.29 -20.59
C LYS A 131 5.05 8.06 -19.81
N TRP A 132 3.74 7.95 -19.67
CA TRP A 132 3.06 6.71 -19.27
C TRP A 132 2.99 5.78 -20.47
N THR A 133 3.31 4.49 -20.24
CA THR A 133 3.14 3.46 -21.27
C THR A 133 1.74 2.87 -21.22
N GLU A 134 1.36 2.14 -22.27
CA GLU A 134 0.08 1.41 -22.29
C GLU A 134 -0.06 0.43 -21.14
N LYS A 135 1.06 -0.14 -20.68
CA LYS A 135 1.10 -1.07 -19.55
C LYS A 135 0.60 -0.40 -18.26
N GLU A 136 1.18 0.75 -17.89
CA GLU A 136 0.78 1.47 -16.66
C GLU A 136 -0.66 1.98 -16.76
N CYS A 137 -1.07 2.45 -17.93
CA CYS A 137 -2.47 2.86 -18.16
C CYS A 137 -3.43 1.69 -18.00
N ARG A 138 -3.11 0.53 -18.57
CA ARG A 138 -3.92 -0.69 -18.41
C ARG A 138 -3.95 -1.14 -16.95
N GLU A 139 -2.83 -1.11 -16.26
CA GLU A 139 -2.75 -1.44 -14.84
C GLU A 139 -3.67 -0.55 -14.00
N GLN A 140 -3.70 0.74 -14.26
CA GLN A 140 -4.59 1.70 -13.60
C GLN A 140 -6.07 1.35 -13.85
N HIS A 141 -6.45 1.06 -15.08
CA HIS A 141 -7.83 0.68 -15.42
C HIS A 141 -8.27 -0.59 -14.69
N LEU A 142 -7.43 -1.63 -14.67
CA LEU A 142 -7.75 -2.88 -13.98
C LEU A 142 -8.04 -2.67 -12.48
N VAL A 143 -7.28 -1.81 -11.81
CA VAL A 143 -7.52 -1.51 -10.38
C VAL A 143 -8.79 -0.69 -10.20
N THR A 144 -9.03 0.29 -11.06
CA THR A 144 -10.25 1.11 -11.02
C THR A 144 -11.50 0.25 -11.22
N ASP A 145 -11.50 -0.59 -12.24
CA ASP A 145 -12.61 -1.49 -12.57
C ASP A 145 -12.87 -2.50 -11.44
N PHE A 146 -11.81 -3.03 -10.85
CA PHE A 146 -11.93 -3.95 -9.72
C PHE A 146 -12.59 -3.29 -8.50
N ILE A 147 -12.17 -2.07 -8.15
CA ILE A 147 -12.79 -1.32 -7.04
C ILE A 147 -14.25 -1.03 -7.36
N GLU A 148 -14.56 -0.59 -8.57
CA GLU A 148 -15.94 -0.31 -8.98
C GLU A 148 -16.82 -1.56 -8.89
N GLN A 149 -16.33 -2.71 -9.35
CA GLN A 149 -17.04 -3.98 -9.25
C GLN A 149 -17.33 -4.38 -7.78
N ILE A 150 -16.33 -4.22 -6.89
CA ILE A 150 -16.54 -4.49 -5.46
C ILE A 150 -17.59 -3.55 -4.87
N LEU A 151 -17.54 -2.27 -5.18
CA LEU A 151 -18.52 -1.30 -4.69
C LEU A 151 -19.94 -1.66 -5.15
N ARG A 152 -20.12 -2.02 -6.42
CA ARG A 152 -21.40 -2.47 -6.96
C ARG A 152 -21.90 -3.76 -6.32
N ALA A 153 -20.99 -4.74 -6.12
CA ALA A 153 -21.32 -6.01 -5.46
C ALA A 153 -21.71 -5.85 -3.99
N ASN A 154 -21.29 -4.75 -3.34
CA ASN A 154 -21.67 -4.40 -1.98
C ASN A 154 -22.77 -3.32 -1.93
N GLU A 155 -23.57 -3.21 -2.98
CA GLU A 155 -24.75 -2.34 -3.06
C GLU A 155 -24.45 -0.85 -2.86
N ALA A 156 -23.21 -0.40 -3.07
CA ALA A 156 -22.88 1.01 -3.03
C ALA A 156 -23.65 1.78 -4.12
N THR A 157 -24.11 2.96 -3.77
CA THR A 157 -24.93 3.82 -4.65
C THR A 157 -24.21 5.12 -4.99
N GLY A 158 -24.65 5.78 -6.07
CA GLY A 158 -24.07 7.07 -6.47
C GLY A 158 -22.58 7.00 -6.78
N ILE A 159 -22.08 5.86 -7.29
CA ILE A 159 -20.68 5.66 -7.62
C ILE A 159 -20.28 6.64 -8.74
N GLN A 160 -19.27 7.43 -8.48
CA GLN A 160 -18.67 8.38 -9.41
C GLN A 160 -17.18 8.09 -9.53
N VAL A 161 -16.76 7.66 -10.68
CA VAL A 161 -15.35 7.44 -11.03
C VAL A 161 -14.82 8.70 -11.72
N GLY A 162 -13.81 9.33 -11.15
CA GLY A 162 -13.18 10.52 -11.68
C GLY A 162 -12.25 10.24 -12.85
N GLU A 163 -11.61 11.29 -13.33
CA GLU A 163 -10.55 11.18 -14.35
C GLU A 163 -9.25 10.64 -13.72
N VAL A 164 -8.42 10.04 -14.57
CA VAL A 164 -7.07 9.60 -14.19
C VAL A 164 -6.16 10.81 -14.08
N HIS A 165 -5.49 10.96 -12.96
CA HIS A 165 -4.51 12.02 -12.71
C HIS A 165 -3.11 11.45 -12.53
N ASP A 166 -2.13 12.14 -13.05
CA ASP A 166 -0.71 11.90 -12.80
C ASP A 166 -0.30 12.63 -11.52
N ARG A 167 0.06 11.88 -10.47
CA ARG A 167 0.34 12.42 -9.15
C ARG A 167 1.75 12.09 -8.66
N ALA A 168 2.46 13.12 -8.19
CA ALA A 168 3.80 12.97 -7.65
C ALA A 168 3.78 12.56 -6.17
N TYR A 169 4.63 11.58 -5.83
CA TYR A 169 4.89 11.13 -4.46
C TYR A 169 6.40 10.97 -4.25
N GLY A 170 7.02 11.97 -3.64
CA GLY A 170 8.47 12.01 -3.51
C GLY A 170 9.14 12.08 -4.88
N HIS A 171 9.93 11.06 -5.22
CA HIS A 171 10.64 10.93 -6.51
C HIS A 171 9.94 10.00 -7.50
N LEU A 172 8.73 9.57 -7.17
CA LEU A 172 7.91 8.70 -8.01
C LEU A 172 6.64 9.44 -8.45
N ARG A 173 6.05 8.96 -9.52
CA ARG A 173 4.74 9.38 -10.01
C ARG A 173 3.83 8.17 -10.14
N HIS A 174 2.56 8.37 -9.83
CA HIS A 174 1.52 7.34 -9.92
C HIS A 174 0.33 7.85 -10.71
N LEU A 175 -0.39 6.93 -11.34
CA LEU A 175 -1.74 7.20 -11.84
C LEU A 175 -2.73 7.01 -10.71
N GLU A 176 -3.58 8.03 -10.49
CA GLU A 176 -4.59 8.04 -9.43
C GLU A 176 -5.96 8.39 -10.01
N THR A 177 -6.98 7.66 -9.59
CA THR A 177 -8.39 7.98 -9.89
C THR A 177 -9.17 8.06 -8.58
N ASN A 178 -9.87 9.17 -8.37
CA ASN A 178 -10.76 9.33 -7.22
C ASN A 178 -12.08 8.61 -7.50
N ILE A 179 -12.59 7.87 -6.51
CA ILE A 179 -13.87 7.17 -6.58
C ILE A 179 -14.70 7.60 -5.39
N CYS A 180 -15.85 8.23 -5.64
CA CYS A 180 -16.79 8.66 -4.64
C CYS A 180 -18.05 7.79 -4.71
N PHE A 181 -18.66 7.50 -3.56
CA PHE A 181 -19.86 6.67 -3.48
C PHE A 181 -20.60 6.89 -2.16
N ARG A 182 -21.79 6.29 -2.05
CA ARG A 182 -22.57 6.20 -0.81
C ARG A 182 -22.73 4.74 -0.43
N SER A 183 -22.69 4.46 0.87
CA SER A 183 -23.02 3.12 1.37
C SER A 183 -24.51 2.82 1.14
N ALA A 184 -24.84 1.55 0.95
CA ALA A 184 -26.20 1.11 1.19
C ALA A 184 -26.52 1.36 2.68
N SER A 185 -27.62 2.03 2.96
CA SER A 185 -28.13 2.32 4.30
C SER A 185 -28.62 1.06 4.99
#